data_414614560817190aaa443d0f283cb34c
#
_entry.id   414614560817190aaa443d0f283cb34c
#
_cell.length_a   1.000
_cell.length_b   1.000
_cell.length_c   1.000
_cell.angle_alpha   90.00
_cell.angle_beta   90.00
_cell.angle_gamma   90.00
#
_symmetry.space_group_name_H-M   'P 1'
#
loop_
_entity.id
_entity.type
_entity.pdbx_description
1 polymer ?
#
loop_
_entity_poly.entity_id
_entity_poly.type
_entity_poly.pdbx_seq_one_letter_code
_entity_poly.pdbx_strand_id
1 'polypeptide(L)'
;MTKKILSLLFFIQFSISYCQQFPISESTKISIITVGLADEVHSLYGHTALRIQDYKLNFDLVYNYGMFDFSTENFVAKFAKGDLQYYAAAYPYADFEYSYREDNRSIYEQVLNLSTLEKQKLFDKLNTSLLPENTFYTYKFIDRNCTTKVIDIVNEVLENKPIVKKNINSSTYREVLFPYANNHFYEQLGINIIFGQKVDNQATTIFLPLDLYDNLKVISYKNKPLVSETNIVFEANRTNPISYLDSIYSLIVVLLLFIIINKKATNIIYFTFLGLIGLLFSFMSIYSFHKELFWNYNILLFNPLFLFLVYFIIKNNTKWIKKISIICLLSLGSYCLYMIGKIHFIIVLPIIITTSIILSRLILKRQN
;
A
#
# COMPACT_ATOMS: atom_id res chain seq x y z
N MET A 1 -5.85 7.96 -66.90
CA MET A 1 -5.46 8.81 -65.74
C MET A 1 -6.62 9.04 -64.76
N THR A 2 -7.82 9.24 -65.21
CA THR A 2 -9.03 9.54 -64.35
C THR A 2 -9.37 8.44 -63.35
N LYS A 3 -9.28 7.14 -63.68
CA LYS A 3 -9.56 6.03 -62.76
C LYS A 3 -8.56 5.91 -61.59
N LYS A 4 -7.28 6.25 -61.79
CA LYS A 4 -6.25 6.25 -60.73
C LYS A 4 -6.39 7.41 -59.75
N ILE A 5 -6.87 8.57 -60.23
CA ILE A 5 -7.15 9.75 -59.40
C ILE A 5 -8.39 9.50 -58.52
N LEU A 6 -9.45 8.85 -59.09
CA LEU A 6 -10.67 8.51 -58.32
C LEU A 6 -10.36 7.48 -57.22
N SER A 7 -9.48 6.51 -57.47
CA SER A 7 -9.01 5.52 -56.47
C SER A 7 -8.19 6.19 -55.35
N LEU A 8 -7.37 7.18 -55.68
CA LEU A 8 -6.58 7.93 -54.70
C LEU A 8 -7.45 8.81 -53.80
N LEU A 9 -8.51 9.45 -54.36
CA LEU A 9 -9.47 10.21 -53.60
C LEU A 9 -10.30 9.33 -52.66
N PHE A 10 -10.64 8.09 -53.07
CA PHE A 10 -11.34 7.14 -52.21
C PHE A 10 -10.48 6.66 -51.05
N PHE A 11 -9.16 6.49 -51.28
CA PHE A 11 -8.21 6.15 -50.21
C PHE A 11 -7.99 7.30 -49.23
N ILE A 12 -8.00 8.56 -49.65
CA ILE A 12 -7.87 9.74 -48.81
C ILE A 12 -9.11 9.93 -47.92
N GLN A 13 -10.31 9.60 -48.39
CA GLN A 13 -11.53 9.65 -47.59
C GLN A 13 -11.56 8.59 -46.46
N PHE A 14 -10.89 7.46 -46.61
CA PHE A 14 -10.80 6.43 -45.55
C PHE A 14 -9.75 6.75 -44.47
N SER A 15 -8.89 7.74 -44.67
CA SER A 15 -7.84 8.11 -43.70
C SER A 15 -8.24 9.18 -42.68
N ILE A 16 -9.42 9.74 -42.79
CA ILE A 16 -9.99 10.64 -41.77
C ILE A 16 -10.89 9.80 -40.84
N SER A 17 -10.27 8.86 -40.12
CA SER A 17 -10.85 8.35 -38.88
C SER A 17 -10.81 9.51 -37.88
N TYR A 18 -11.82 10.37 -37.88
CA TYR A 18 -12.07 11.20 -36.72
C TYR A 18 -12.21 10.25 -35.54
N CYS A 19 -11.31 10.38 -34.57
CA CYS A 19 -11.60 9.90 -33.24
C CYS A 19 -12.89 10.59 -32.81
N GLN A 20 -14.02 9.92 -32.99
CA GLN A 20 -15.32 10.47 -32.59
C GLN A 20 -15.28 10.58 -31.09
N GLN A 21 -15.04 11.81 -30.58
CA GLN A 21 -15.26 12.12 -29.19
C GLN A 21 -16.74 11.82 -28.91
N PHE A 22 -16.99 10.88 -28.03
CA PHE A 22 -18.33 10.58 -27.58
C PHE A 22 -18.77 11.71 -26.63
N PRO A 23 -19.67 12.62 -27.07
CA PRO A 23 -20.03 13.78 -26.26
C PRO A 23 -20.88 13.32 -25.07
N ILE A 24 -20.48 13.75 -23.87
CA ILE A 24 -21.31 13.60 -22.68
C ILE A 24 -22.42 14.66 -22.63
N SER A 25 -23.48 14.40 -21.86
CA SER A 25 -24.54 15.36 -21.69
C SER A 25 -24.21 16.40 -20.59
N GLU A 26 -24.94 17.51 -20.56
CA GLU A 26 -24.83 18.51 -19.50
C GLU A 26 -25.18 17.93 -18.11
N SER A 27 -26.06 16.92 -18.07
CA SER A 27 -26.48 16.25 -16.83
C SER A 27 -25.47 15.22 -16.30
N THR A 28 -24.35 14.98 -17.02
CA THR A 28 -23.31 14.06 -16.57
C THR A 28 -22.78 14.44 -15.19
N LYS A 29 -22.72 13.48 -14.29
CA LYS A 29 -22.03 13.57 -12.99
C LYS A 29 -20.75 12.80 -13.05
N ILE A 30 -19.68 13.37 -12.49
CA ILE A 30 -18.40 12.67 -12.25
C ILE A 30 -18.13 12.73 -10.77
N SER A 31 -17.86 11.58 -10.18
CA SER A 31 -17.67 11.43 -8.75
C SER A 31 -16.38 10.64 -8.42
N ILE A 32 -15.75 10.99 -7.33
CA ILE A 32 -14.75 10.14 -6.70
C ILE A 32 -15.46 9.22 -5.72
N ILE A 33 -15.25 7.91 -5.89
CA ILE A 33 -15.79 6.89 -5.01
C ILE A 33 -14.67 6.47 -4.06
N THR A 34 -14.98 6.50 -2.76
CA THR A 34 -14.09 5.98 -1.71
C THR A 34 -14.74 4.76 -1.08
N VAL A 35 -14.03 3.65 -1.11
CA VAL A 35 -14.45 2.40 -0.45
C VAL A 35 -13.69 2.25 0.86
N GLY A 36 -14.40 1.91 1.92
CA GLY A 36 -13.87 1.68 3.25
C GLY A 36 -12.94 0.47 3.35
N LEU A 37 -12.43 0.25 4.55
CA LEU A 37 -11.47 -0.80 4.88
C LEU A 37 -12.11 -2.20 4.79
N ALA A 38 -11.26 -3.22 4.65
CA ALA A 38 -11.61 -4.63 4.86
C ALA A 38 -10.51 -5.35 5.64
N ASP A 39 -10.70 -6.63 5.95
CA ASP A 39 -9.80 -7.37 6.83
C ASP A 39 -8.64 -8.04 6.07
N GLU A 40 -8.75 -8.18 4.76
CA GLU A 40 -7.70 -8.79 3.96
C GLU A 40 -6.57 -7.80 3.66
N VAL A 41 -5.33 -8.28 3.63
CA VAL A 41 -4.11 -7.45 3.46
C VAL A 41 -4.20 -6.47 2.28
N HIS A 42 -4.77 -6.92 1.14
CA HIS A 42 -4.91 -6.08 -0.05
C HIS A 42 -6.03 -5.03 0.04
N SER A 43 -6.91 -5.14 1.01
CA SER A 43 -8.07 -4.26 1.20
C SER A 43 -8.04 -3.45 2.50
N LEU A 44 -7.03 -3.66 3.36
CA LEU A 44 -6.84 -2.94 4.62
C LEU A 44 -6.89 -1.42 4.49
N TYR A 45 -6.45 -0.90 3.37
CA TYR A 45 -6.32 0.55 3.16
C TYR A 45 -7.48 1.18 2.42
N GLY A 46 -8.52 0.39 2.11
CA GLY A 46 -9.66 0.86 1.31
C GLY A 46 -9.37 0.88 -0.19
N HIS A 47 -10.21 1.59 -0.95
CA HIS A 47 -10.05 1.71 -2.40
C HIS A 47 -10.59 3.05 -2.91
N THR A 48 -10.07 3.52 -4.05
CA THR A 48 -10.52 4.76 -4.73
C THR A 48 -10.79 4.47 -6.20
N ALA A 49 -11.94 4.94 -6.70
CA ALA A 49 -12.32 4.85 -8.10
C ALA A 49 -12.98 6.15 -8.59
N LEU A 50 -13.20 6.29 -9.90
CA LEU A 50 -13.96 7.37 -10.51
C LEU A 50 -15.25 6.82 -11.12
N ARG A 51 -16.39 7.43 -10.81
CA ARG A 51 -17.70 7.12 -11.42
C ARG A 51 -18.09 8.20 -12.39
N ILE A 52 -18.60 7.80 -13.55
CA ILE A 52 -19.25 8.69 -14.50
C ILE A 52 -20.67 8.19 -14.75
N GLN A 53 -21.63 9.04 -14.45
CA GLN A 53 -23.02 8.75 -14.61
C GLN A 53 -23.68 9.78 -15.56
N ASP A 54 -24.37 9.30 -16.59
CA ASP A 54 -25.13 10.12 -17.51
C ASP A 54 -26.49 9.49 -17.77
N TYR A 55 -27.52 10.04 -17.14
CA TYR A 55 -28.88 9.54 -17.25
C TYR A 55 -29.50 9.76 -18.67
N LYS A 56 -29.06 10.79 -19.40
CA LYS A 56 -29.58 11.05 -20.75
C LYS A 56 -29.02 10.07 -21.78
N LEU A 57 -27.76 9.66 -21.57
CA LEU A 57 -27.08 8.71 -22.44
C LEU A 57 -27.19 7.28 -21.92
N ASN A 58 -27.86 7.08 -20.78
CA ASN A 58 -28.13 5.80 -20.15
C ASN A 58 -26.86 4.97 -19.87
N PHE A 59 -25.84 5.60 -19.29
CA PHE A 59 -24.68 4.87 -18.78
C PHE A 59 -24.28 5.30 -17.37
N ASP A 60 -23.77 4.36 -16.61
CA ASP A 60 -23.24 4.52 -15.25
C ASP A 60 -22.06 3.59 -15.07
N LEU A 61 -20.86 4.14 -15.22
CA LEU A 61 -19.60 3.38 -15.27
C LEU A 61 -18.68 3.80 -14.15
N VAL A 62 -17.94 2.83 -13.60
CA VAL A 62 -16.83 3.07 -12.70
C VAL A 62 -15.52 2.76 -13.40
N TYR A 63 -14.56 3.70 -13.31
CA TYR A 63 -13.19 3.55 -13.76
C TYR A 63 -12.31 3.19 -12.56
N ASN A 64 -11.76 2.03 -12.63
CA ASN A 64 -11.05 1.38 -11.53
C ASN A 64 -9.56 1.24 -11.85
N TYR A 65 -8.70 1.67 -10.94
CA TYR A 65 -7.24 1.59 -11.05
C TYR A 65 -6.69 0.71 -9.94
N GLY A 66 -5.62 -0.03 -10.23
CA GLY A 66 -5.06 -0.96 -9.26
C GLY A 66 -5.63 -2.37 -9.38
N MET A 67 -6.26 -2.68 -10.51
CA MET A 67 -6.64 -4.05 -10.84
C MET A 67 -5.40 -4.88 -11.15
N PHE A 68 -5.38 -6.13 -10.70
CA PHE A 68 -4.28 -7.07 -10.93
C PHE A 68 -4.83 -8.48 -11.12
N ASP A 69 -4.01 -9.35 -11.70
CA ASP A 69 -4.39 -10.71 -11.99
C ASP A 69 -3.46 -11.68 -11.25
N PHE A 70 -4.02 -12.46 -10.32
CA PHE A 70 -3.29 -13.50 -9.58
C PHE A 70 -2.76 -14.63 -10.48
N SER A 71 -3.33 -14.82 -11.68
CA SER A 71 -2.86 -15.80 -12.66
C SER A 71 -1.58 -15.36 -13.38
N THR A 72 -1.12 -14.12 -13.16
CA THR A 72 0.14 -13.61 -13.72
C THR A 72 1.30 -14.53 -13.36
N GLU A 73 2.03 -14.99 -14.34
CA GLU A 73 3.19 -15.86 -14.14
C GLU A 73 4.20 -15.21 -13.15
N ASN A 74 4.65 -15.99 -12.15
CA ASN A 74 5.54 -15.54 -11.08
C ASN A 74 4.98 -14.33 -10.28
N PHE A 75 3.65 -14.27 -10.07
CA PHE A 75 2.96 -13.17 -9.40
C PHE A 75 3.67 -12.70 -8.12
N VAL A 76 3.93 -13.61 -7.17
CA VAL A 76 4.55 -13.26 -5.88
C VAL A 76 5.95 -12.67 -6.06
N ALA A 77 6.75 -13.23 -6.98
CA ALA A 77 8.10 -12.73 -7.24
C ALA A 77 8.07 -11.33 -7.89
N LYS A 78 7.17 -11.10 -8.85
CA LYS A 78 6.97 -9.79 -9.48
C LYS A 78 6.43 -8.77 -8.50
N PHE A 79 5.48 -9.17 -7.65
CA PHE A 79 4.96 -8.31 -6.58
C PHE A 79 6.07 -7.90 -5.61
N ALA A 80 6.82 -8.86 -5.07
CA ALA A 80 7.93 -8.60 -4.15
C ALA A 80 9.02 -7.72 -4.78
N LYS A 81 9.32 -7.94 -6.07
CA LYS A 81 10.25 -7.09 -6.83
C LYS A 81 9.72 -5.68 -7.06
N GLY A 82 8.40 -5.46 -7.01
CA GLY A 82 7.77 -4.19 -7.36
C GLY A 82 7.73 -3.95 -8.87
N ASP A 83 7.55 -5.02 -9.64
CA ASP A 83 7.58 -5.08 -11.11
C ASP A 83 6.23 -5.61 -11.66
N LEU A 84 5.32 -5.97 -10.77
CA LEU A 84 3.99 -6.42 -11.14
C LEU A 84 3.23 -5.32 -11.87
N GLN A 85 2.68 -5.66 -13.03
CA GLN A 85 1.83 -4.74 -13.79
C GLN A 85 0.41 -4.81 -13.28
N TYR A 86 -0.12 -3.66 -12.94
CA TYR A 86 -1.52 -3.44 -12.63
C TYR A 86 -2.20 -2.77 -13.82
N TYR A 87 -3.52 -2.83 -13.88
CA TYR A 87 -4.25 -2.27 -15.01
C TYR A 87 -5.47 -1.44 -14.59
N ALA A 88 -5.92 -0.60 -15.52
CA ALA A 88 -7.17 0.13 -15.43
C ALA A 88 -8.31 -0.69 -16.06
N ALA A 89 -9.50 -0.63 -15.46
CA ALA A 89 -10.71 -1.26 -16.00
C ALA A 89 -11.91 -0.32 -15.82
N ALA A 90 -12.89 -0.45 -16.71
CA ALA A 90 -14.19 0.20 -16.55
C ALA A 90 -15.30 -0.85 -16.68
N TYR A 91 -16.30 -0.76 -15.79
CA TYR A 91 -17.45 -1.67 -15.78
C TYR A 91 -18.65 -0.97 -15.12
N PRO A 92 -19.88 -1.56 -15.21
CA PRO A 92 -21.08 -0.95 -14.63
C PRO A 92 -20.93 -0.66 -13.15
N TYR A 93 -21.37 0.53 -12.72
CA TYR A 93 -21.31 0.92 -11.31
C TYR A 93 -22.14 -0.02 -10.41
N ALA A 94 -23.24 -0.57 -10.92
CA ALA A 94 -24.06 -1.52 -10.18
C ALA A 94 -23.27 -2.76 -9.73
N ASP A 95 -22.40 -3.28 -10.59
CA ASP A 95 -21.55 -4.44 -10.27
C ASP A 95 -20.49 -4.09 -9.22
N PHE A 96 -19.92 -2.87 -9.32
CA PHE A 96 -18.99 -2.33 -8.34
C PHE A 96 -19.66 -2.18 -6.96
N GLU A 97 -20.82 -1.53 -6.91
CA GLU A 97 -21.56 -1.31 -5.67
C GLU A 97 -21.96 -2.64 -5.04
N TYR A 98 -22.48 -3.57 -5.84
CA TYR A 98 -22.87 -4.90 -5.38
C TYR A 98 -21.70 -5.65 -4.72
N SER A 99 -20.55 -5.70 -5.38
CA SER A 99 -19.35 -6.38 -4.86
C SER A 99 -18.93 -5.85 -3.50
N TYR A 100 -18.86 -4.52 -3.33
CA TYR A 100 -18.43 -3.95 -2.04
C TYR A 100 -19.50 -4.01 -0.93
N ARG A 101 -20.78 -4.08 -1.29
CA ARG A 101 -21.85 -4.37 -0.32
C ARG A 101 -21.76 -5.80 0.19
N GLU A 102 -21.53 -6.78 -0.69
CA GLU A 102 -21.29 -8.18 -0.31
C GLU A 102 -20.07 -8.32 0.62
N ASP A 103 -19.01 -7.57 0.35
CA ASP A 103 -17.81 -7.51 1.19
C ASP A 103 -18.02 -6.72 2.50
N ASN A 104 -19.24 -6.19 2.75
CA ASN A 104 -19.56 -5.31 3.88
C ASN A 104 -18.53 -4.17 4.07
N ARG A 105 -18.28 -3.42 2.97
CA ARG A 105 -17.36 -2.27 2.93
C ARG A 105 -18.13 -1.00 2.63
N SER A 106 -17.95 0.04 3.45
CA SER A 106 -18.61 1.34 3.24
C SER A 106 -18.25 1.94 1.88
N ILE A 107 -19.23 2.61 1.26
CA ILE A 107 -19.07 3.29 -0.03
C ILE A 107 -19.49 4.74 0.14
N TYR A 108 -18.56 5.66 -0.13
CA TYR A 108 -18.78 7.10 -0.11
C TYR A 108 -18.58 7.65 -1.49
N GLU A 109 -19.48 8.54 -1.92
CA GLU A 109 -19.42 9.22 -3.20
C GLU A 109 -19.28 10.72 -3.01
N GLN A 110 -18.29 11.33 -3.68
CA GLN A 110 -18.05 12.76 -3.69
C GLN A 110 -18.16 13.29 -5.12
N VAL A 111 -19.27 13.99 -5.42
CA VAL A 111 -19.56 14.54 -6.75
C VAL A 111 -18.70 15.77 -6.99
N LEU A 112 -17.94 15.78 -8.09
CA LEU A 112 -17.04 16.86 -8.44
C LEU A 112 -17.80 18.03 -9.08
N ASN A 113 -17.49 19.25 -8.63
CA ASN A 113 -18.05 20.49 -9.15
C ASN A 113 -17.26 20.97 -10.37
N LEU A 114 -17.48 20.36 -11.51
CA LEU A 114 -16.77 20.60 -12.77
C LEU A 114 -17.68 21.24 -13.82
N SER A 115 -17.10 22.08 -14.68
CA SER A 115 -17.78 22.56 -15.89
C SER A 115 -17.95 21.40 -16.89
N THR A 116 -18.90 21.56 -17.83
CA THR A 116 -19.17 20.57 -18.91
C THR A 116 -17.89 20.27 -19.69
N LEU A 117 -17.08 21.30 -19.98
CA LEU A 117 -15.79 21.10 -20.69
C LEU A 117 -14.80 20.27 -19.89
N GLU A 118 -14.68 20.52 -18.58
CA GLU A 118 -13.79 19.74 -17.72
C GLU A 118 -14.28 18.30 -17.56
N LYS A 119 -15.58 18.09 -17.43
CA LYS A 119 -16.18 16.74 -17.43
C LYS A 119 -15.87 15.99 -18.72
N GLN A 120 -16.01 16.63 -19.89
CA GLN A 120 -15.68 16.01 -21.19
C GLN A 120 -14.20 15.63 -21.24
N LYS A 121 -13.30 16.55 -20.89
CA LYS A 121 -11.87 16.28 -20.87
C LYS A 121 -11.50 15.11 -19.93
N LEU A 122 -12.17 15.04 -18.78
CA LEU A 122 -11.94 13.96 -17.82
C LEU A 122 -12.45 12.62 -18.35
N PHE A 123 -13.63 12.61 -18.99
CA PHE A 123 -14.18 11.42 -19.64
C PHE A 123 -13.28 10.91 -20.76
N ASP A 124 -12.80 11.81 -21.63
CA ASP A 124 -11.86 11.46 -22.71
C ASP A 124 -10.55 10.89 -22.17
N LYS A 125 -10.02 11.50 -21.09
CA LYS A 125 -8.81 11.04 -20.41
C LYS A 125 -8.98 9.64 -19.80
N LEU A 126 -10.13 9.38 -19.17
CA LEU A 126 -10.45 8.08 -18.58
C LEU A 126 -10.56 7.00 -19.68
N ASN A 127 -11.23 7.29 -20.79
CA ASN A 127 -11.31 6.36 -21.93
C ASN A 127 -9.92 6.12 -22.54
N THR A 128 -9.10 7.17 -22.67
CA THR A 128 -7.70 7.02 -23.14
C THR A 128 -6.86 6.13 -22.22
N SER A 129 -7.14 6.13 -20.92
CA SER A 129 -6.42 5.28 -19.96
C SER A 129 -6.75 3.79 -20.08
N LEU A 130 -7.84 3.44 -20.78
CA LEU A 130 -8.26 2.05 -21.03
C LEU A 130 -7.67 1.48 -22.32
N LEU A 131 -7.05 2.31 -23.18
CA LEU A 131 -6.42 1.84 -24.40
C LEU A 131 -5.26 0.87 -24.07
N PRO A 132 -5.03 -0.17 -24.90
CA PRO A 132 -4.03 -1.20 -24.62
C PRO A 132 -2.63 -0.66 -24.25
N GLU A 133 -2.21 0.43 -24.89
CA GLU A 133 -0.93 1.10 -24.63
C GLU A 133 -0.87 1.88 -23.31
N ASN A 134 -1.99 2.20 -22.69
CA ASN A 134 -2.09 3.05 -21.50
C ASN A 134 -2.62 2.33 -20.26
N THR A 135 -3.27 1.17 -20.45
CA THR A 135 -4.03 0.49 -19.40
C THR A 135 -3.13 -0.11 -18.32
N PHE A 136 -1.92 -0.59 -18.71
CA PHE A 136 -1.00 -1.20 -17.76
C PHE A 136 -0.03 -0.20 -17.16
N TYR A 137 0.27 -0.38 -15.87
CA TYR A 137 1.26 0.43 -15.18
C TYR A 137 1.89 -0.31 -13.98
N THR A 138 3.12 0.04 -13.65
CA THR A 138 3.78 -0.49 -12.45
C THR A 138 3.22 0.17 -11.20
N TYR A 139 2.66 -0.62 -10.31
CA TYR A 139 2.12 -0.16 -9.04
C TYR A 139 3.22 0.19 -8.05
N LYS A 140 3.02 1.25 -7.24
CA LYS A 140 3.87 1.63 -6.10
C LYS A 140 2.97 1.96 -4.93
N PHE A 141 3.27 1.40 -3.78
CA PHE A 141 2.39 1.45 -2.62
C PHE A 141 2.02 2.89 -2.17
N ILE A 142 3.00 3.79 -2.09
CA ILE A 142 2.76 5.21 -1.76
C ILE A 142 2.64 6.06 -3.04
N ASP A 143 3.56 5.88 -3.99
CA ASP A 143 3.77 6.85 -5.06
C ASP A 143 2.83 6.65 -6.26
N ARG A 144 2.26 5.43 -6.49
CA ARG A 144 1.45 5.14 -7.67
C ARG A 144 0.45 4.00 -7.43
N ASN A 145 -0.58 4.28 -6.64
CA ASN A 145 -1.67 3.36 -6.29
C ASN A 145 -3.02 3.84 -6.85
N CYS A 146 -4.14 3.21 -6.46
CA CYS A 146 -5.47 3.60 -6.92
C CYS A 146 -5.80 5.06 -6.60
N THR A 147 -5.48 5.52 -5.39
CA THR A 147 -5.76 6.89 -4.93
C THR A 147 -4.93 7.92 -5.69
N THR A 148 -3.61 7.71 -5.77
CA THR A 148 -2.72 8.66 -6.46
C THR A 148 -3.01 8.70 -7.97
N LYS A 149 -3.39 7.58 -8.59
CA LYS A 149 -3.79 7.54 -10.01
C LYS A 149 -5.06 8.35 -10.25
N VAL A 150 -6.06 8.25 -9.39
CA VAL A 150 -7.28 9.07 -9.48
C VAL A 150 -6.95 10.55 -9.32
N ILE A 151 -6.11 10.90 -8.32
CA ILE A 151 -5.66 12.28 -8.11
C ILE A 151 -4.93 12.82 -9.33
N ASP A 152 -3.99 12.06 -9.89
CA ASP A 152 -3.21 12.47 -11.05
C ASP A 152 -4.11 12.74 -12.25
N ILE A 153 -5.05 11.83 -12.56
CA ILE A 153 -5.96 11.96 -13.69
C ILE A 153 -6.87 13.21 -13.55
N VAL A 154 -7.42 13.42 -12.36
CA VAL A 154 -8.26 14.61 -12.11
C VAL A 154 -7.42 15.89 -12.19
N ASN A 155 -6.25 15.90 -11.56
CA ASN A 155 -5.34 17.05 -11.57
C ASN A 155 -4.73 17.36 -12.94
N GLU A 156 -4.64 16.39 -13.86
CA GLU A 156 -4.18 16.64 -15.24
C GLU A 156 -5.22 17.42 -16.07
N VAL A 157 -6.49 17.32 -15.69
CA VAL A 157 -7.59 18.03 -16.36
C VAL A 157 -7.84 19.40 -15.72
N LEU A 158 -7.63 19.51 -14.41
CA LEU A 158 -7.91 20.74 -13.67
C LEU A 158 -6.71 21.70 -13.68
N GLU A 159 -7.00 22.98 -13.79
CA GLU A 159 -5.99 24.05 -13.69
C GLU A 159 -5.36 24.07 -12.28
N ASN A 160 -4.06 24.31 -12.22
CA ASN A 160 -3.29 24.42 -10.96
C ASN A 160 -3.29 23.18 -10.09
N LYS A 161 -3.74 22.01 -10.57
CA LYS A 161 -3.70 20.72 -9.85
C LYS A 161 -4.20 20.84 -8.40
N PRO A 162 -5.48 21.13 -8.18
CA PRO A 162 -5.99 21.55 -6.88
C PRO A 162 -5.99 20.45 -5.82
N ILE A 163 -5.99 19.16 -6.22
CA ILE A 163 -6.00 18.05 -5.26
C ILE A 163 -4.59 17.84 -4.73
N VAL A 164 -4.30 18.50 -3.62
CA VAL A 164 -3.06 18.40 -2.87
C VAL A 164 -3.38 18.27 -1.39
N LYS A 165 -2.48 17.68 -0.61
CA LYS A 165 -2.66 17.56 0.84
C LYS A 165 -2.68 18.95 1.48
N LYS A 166 -3.82 19.34 2.04
CA LYS A 166 -4.02 20.67 2.65
C LYS A 166 -3.52 20.70 4.10
N ASN A 167 -3.84 19.68 4.86
CA ASN A 167 -3.45 19.59 6.26
C ASN A 167 -2.15 18.79 6.39
N ILE A 168 -1.02 19.42 6.07
CA ILE A 168 0.30 18.83 6.29
C ILE A 168 0.62 19.01 7.77
N ASN A 169 0.32 17.96 8.55
CA ASN A 169 0.77 17.82 9.94
C ASN A 169 2.20 17.21 9.97
N SER A 170 2.76 17.08 11.16
CA SER A 170 4.09 16.45 11.34
C SER A 170 4.08 14.93 11.18
N SER A 171 2.93 14.32 10.91
CA SER A 171 2.81 12.86 10.82
C SER A 171 3.62 12.28 9.67
N THR A 172 4.28 11.19 9.93
CA THR A 172 5.01 10.39 8.94
C THR A 172 4.04 9.50 8.15
N TYR A 173 4.49 8.98 6.98
CA TYR A 173 3.70 7.97 6.25
C TYR A 173 3.38 6.76 7.13
N ARG A 174 4.30 6.34 8.00
CA ARG A 174 4.09 5.24 8.94
C ARG A 174 2.98 5.54 9.94
N GLU A 175 2.96 6.72 10.53
CA GLU A 175 1.91 7.13 11.47
C GLU A 175 0.55 7.23 10.80
N VAL A 176 0.50 7.62 9.53
CA VAL A 176 -0.74 7.61 8.73
C VAL A 176 -1.22 6.17 8.46
N LEU A 177 -0.30 5.23 8.20
CA LEU A 177 -0.64 3.83 7.92
C LEU A 177 -1.01 3.03 9.18
N PHE A 178 -0.40 3.36 10.32
CA PHE A 178 -0.46 2.55 11.53
C PHE A 178 -1.88 2.21 12.02
N PRO A 179 -2.86 3.15 12.03
CA PRO A 179 -4.21 2.86 12.51
C PRO A 179 -5.00 1.87 11.67
N TYR A 180 -4.65 1.70 10.38
CA TYR A 180 -5.42 0.86 9.46
C TYR A 180 -5.33 -0.63 9.78
N ALA A 181 -4.29 -1.07 10.46
CA ALA A 181 -4.08 -2.45 10.88
C ALA A 181 -4.25 -2.68 12.39
N ASN A 182 -4.96 -1.80 13.10
CA ASN A 182 -5.10 -1.88 14.57
C ASN A 182 -5.73 -3.19 15.08
N ASN A 183 -6.60 -3.83 14.27
CA ASN A 183 -7.26 -5.10 14.64
C ASN A 183 -6.57 -6.33 14.05
N HIS A 184 -5.44 -6.15 13.35
CA HIS A 184 -4.66 -7.16 12.65
C HIS A 184 -3.20 -7.06 13.10
N PHE A 185 -2.92 -7.57 14.29
CA PHE A 185 -1.62 -7.34 14.95
C PHE A 185 -0.43 -7.88 14.14
N TYR A 186 -0.53 -9.10 13.61
CA TYR A 186 0.58 -9.68 12.86
C TYR A 186 0.79 -9.01 11.50
N GLU A 187 -0.26 -8.51 10.88
CA GLU A 187 -0.16 -7.68 9.67
C GLU A 187 0.46 -6.31 10.00
N GLN A 188 0.01 -5.68 11.08
CA GLN A 188 0.61 -4.44 11.58
C GLN A 188 2.10 -4.63 11.89
N LEU A 189 2.46 -5.71 12.60
CA LEU A 189 3.86 -6.05 12.87
C LEU A 189 4.63 -6.27 11.57
N GLY A 190 4.11 -7.11 10.67
CA GLY A 190 4.74 -7.45 9.39
C GLY A 190 5.01 -6.21 8.53
N ILE A 191 4.01 -5.36 8.34
CA ILE A 191 4.13 -4.11 7.56
C ILE A 191 5.17 -3.18 8.18
N ASN A 192 5.15 -3.02 9.51
CA ASN A 192 6.06 -2.11 10.21
C ASN A 192 7.52 -2.59 10.22
N ILE A 193 7.79 -3.91 10.24
CA ILE A 193 9.16 -4.42 10.20
C ILE A 193 9.72 -4.54 8.78
N ILE A 194 8.87 -4.74 7.76
CA ILE A 194 9.34 -4.82 6.37
C ILE A 194 9.63 -3.44 5.79
N PHE A 195 8.95 -2.38 6.23
CA PHE A 195 9.17 -1.03 5.76
C PHE A 195 10.41 -0.39 6.40
N GLY A 196 11.21 0.26 5.54
CA GLY A 196 12.42 0.99 5.91
C GLY A 196 12.19 2.47 6.18
N GLN A 197 13.22 3.27 5.93
CA GLN A 197 13.27 4.68 6.31
C GLN A 197 12.29 5.57 5.54
N LYS A 198 11.92 5.25 4.28
CA LYS A 198 11.06 6.11 3.46
C LYS A 198 9.73 6.43 4.15
N VAL A 199 9.12 5.44 4.80
CA VAL A 199 7.81 5.64 5.46
C VAL A 199 7.89 6.44 6.75
N ASP A 200 9.08 6.69 7.28
CA ASP A 200 9.31 7.57 8.43
C ASP A 200 9.49 9.05 8.02
N ASN A 201 9.46 9.36 6.72
CA ASN A 201 9.41 10.75 6.25
C ASN A 201 8.02 11.32 6.46
N GLN A 202 7.94 12.65 6.55
CA GLN A 202 6.68 13.38 6.66
C GLN A 202 5.75 13.05 5.47
N ALA A 203 4.49 12.75 5.76
CA ALA A 203 3.48 12.45 4.77
C ALA A 203 2.98 13.73 4.08
N THR A 204 3.60 14.07 2.97
CA THR A 204 3.28 15.28 2.18
C THR A 204 2.29 15.04 1.05
N THR A 205 1.99 13.78 0.71
CA THR A 205 1.09 13.41 -0.37
C THR A 205 -0.14 12.67 0.15
N ILE A 206 -1.27 12.82 -0.54
CA ILE A 206 -2.46 12.01 -0.34
C ILE A 206 -2.25 10.70 -1.07
N PHE A 207 -2.25 9.58 -0.36
CA PHE A 207 -2.02 8.26 -0.96
C PHE A 207 -3.00 7.18 -0.48
N LEU A 208 -3.84 7.49 0.51
CA LEU A 208 -4.86 6.59 1.02
C LEU A 208 -6.28 7.08 0.66
N PRO A 209 -7.23 6.16 0.42
CA PRO A 209 -8.60 6.49 0.05
C PRO A 209 -9.31 7.40 1.04
N LEU A 210 -9.25 7.09 2.35
CA LEU A 210 -9.90 7.91 3.38
C LEU A 210 -9.20 9.27 3.57
N ASP A 211 -7.86 9.33 3.40
CA ASP A 211 -7.12 10.61 3.41
C ASP A 211 -7.57 11.49 2.24
N LEU A 212 -7.80 10.92 1.05
CA LEU A 212 -8.38 11.65 -0.09
C LEU A 212 -9.79 12.13 0.21
N TYR A 213 -10.65 11.24 0.73
CA TYR A 213 -12.03 11.57 1.09
C TYR A 213 -12.11 12.78 2.03
N ASP A 214 -11.26 12.83 3.05
CA ASP A 214 -11.25 13.93 4.01
C ASP A 214 -10.64 15.21 3.43
N ASN A 215 -9.57 15.12 2.64
CA ASN A 215 -8.99 16.30 1.98
C ASN A 215 -9.95 16.92 0.96
N LEU A 216 -10.71 16.14 0.22
CA LEU A 216 -11.68 16.64 -0.78
C LEU A 216 -12.75 17.53 -0.17
N LYS A 217 -13.13 17.33 1.10
CA LYS A 217 -14.12 18.16 1.81
C LYS A 217 -13.69 19.62 1.96
N VAL A 218 -12.37 19.89 1.96
CA VAL A 218 -11.80 21.22 2.21
C VAL A 218 -11.10 21.83 0.99
N ILE A 219 -11.00 21.08 -0.12
CA ILE A 219 -10.37 21.57 -1.35
C ILE A 219 -11.33 22.48 -2.11
N SER A 220 -10.82 23.65 -2.48
CA SER A 220 -11.53 24.60 -3.35
C SER A 220 -10.87 24.65 -4.73
N TYR A 221 -11.73 24.83 -5.75
CA TYR A 221 -11.33 25.01 -7.13
C TYR A 221 -12.13 26.18 -7.76
N LYS A 222 -11.43 27.13 -8.40
CA LYS A 222 -12.05 28.33 -8.98
C LYS A 222 -12.99 29.06 -7.99
N ASN A 223 -12.53 29.22 -6.74
CA ASN A 223 -13.26 29.87 -5.64
C ASN A 223 -14.58 29.19 -5.22
N LYS A 224 -14.77 27.91 -5.57
CA LYS A 224 -15.89 27.09 -5.12
C LYS A 224 -15.36 25.79 -4.51
N PRO A 225 -16.11 25.11 -3.63
CA PRO A 225 -15.76 23.75 -3.21
C PRO A 225 -15.59 22.84 -4.43
N LEU A 226 -14.51 22.04 -4.48
CA LEU A 226 -14.29 21.08 -5.56
C LEU A 226 -15.35 19.96 -5.54
N VAL A 227 -15.84 19.62 -4.36
CA VAL A 227 -16.94 18.67 -4.17
C VAL A 227 -18.24 19.44 -3.97
N SER A 228 -19.24 19.16 -4.80
CA SER A 228 -20.58 19.76 -4.71
C SER A 228 -21.50 19.03 -3.76
N GLU A 229 -21.31 17.70 -3.63
CA GLU A 229 -22.19 16.82 -2.85
C GLU A 229 -21.37 15.63 -2.33
N THR A 230 -21.63 15.21 -1.09
CA THR A 230 -21.05 14.00 -0.49
C THR A 230 -22.18 13.08 -0.05
N ASN A 231 -22.22 11.88 -0.58
CA ASN A 231 -23.23 10.86 -0.32
C ASN A 231 -22.61 9.63 0.36
N ILE A 232 -23.29 9.12 1.38
CA ILE A 232 -23.04 7.79 1.94
C ILE A 232 -23.92 6.81 1.17
N VAL A 233 -23.33 6.08 0.22
CA VAL A 233 -24.06 5.11 -0.60
C VAL A 233 -24.35 3.84 0.21
N PHE A 234 -23.38 3.44 1.00
CA PHE A 234 -23.49 2.30 1.90
C PHE A 234 -22.58 2.50 3.12
N GLU A 235 -23.12 2.26 4.29
CA GLU A 235 -22.37 2.24 5.55
C GLU A 235 -22.24 0.80 6.04
N ALA A 236 -21.01 0.32 6.12
CA ALA A 236 -20.73 -1.04 6.58
C ALA A 236 -20.99 -1.18 8.07
N ASN A 237 -21.68 -2.24 8.46
CA ASN A 237 -21.82 -2.60 9.86
C ASN A 237 -20.74 -3.63 10.22
N ARG A 238 -19.56 -3.14 10.62
CA ARG A 238 -18.42 -3.99 10.95
C ARG A 238 -18.25 -4.07 12.45
N THR A 239 -18.39 -5.28 12.99
CA THR A 239 -17.96 -5.60 14.34
C THR A 239 -16.57 -6.23 14.25
N ASN A 240 -15.58 -5.59 14.82
CA ASN A 240 -14.22 -6.14 14.86
C ASN A 240 -14.03 -6.88 16.18
N PRO A 241 -14.29 -8.19 16.24
CA PRO A 241 -14.08 -8.96 17.45
C PRO A 241 -12.58 -8.99 17.79
N ILE A 242 -12.27 -8.80 19.07
CA ILE A 242 -10.89 -8.89 19.54
C ILE A 242 -10.41 -10.33 19.37
N SER A 243 -9.43 -10.54 18.50
CA SER A 243 -8.77 -11.84 18.37
C SER A 243 -7.59 -11.92 19.33
N TYR A 244 -7.67 -12.79 20.33
CA TYR A 244 -6.52 -13.03 21.24
C TYR A 244 -5.35 -13.73 20.52
N LEU A 245 -5.61 -14.47 19.45
CA LEU A 245 -4.57 -15.13 18.66
C LEU A 245 -3.85 -14.13 17.74
N ASP A 246 -4.58 -13.18 17.18
CA ASP A 246 -4.02 -12.08 16.40
C ASP A 246 -3.81 -10.86 17.28
N SER A 247 -2.89 -10.96 18.24
CA SER A 247 -2.63 -9.91 19.23
C SER A 247 -1.19 -9.93 19.72
N ILE A 248 -0.75 -8.83 20.32
CA ILE A 248 0.55 -8.75 21.00
C ILE A 248 0.68 -9.77 22.13
N TYR A 249 -0.43 -10.19 22.75
CA TYR A 249 -0.42 -11.16 23.83
C TYR A 249 0.00 -12.55 23.36
N SER A 250 -0.48 -13.00 22.20
CA SER A 250 -0.07 -14.28 21.61
C SER A 250 1.42 -14.28 21.25
N LEU A 251 1.94 -13.15 20.71
CA LEU A 251 3.38 -12.99 20.47
C LEU A 251 4.18 -13.09 21.78
N ILE A 252 3.74 -12.38 22.83
CA ILE A 252 4.41 -12.41 24.15
C ILE A 252 4.42 -13.84 24.70
N VAL A 253 3.32 -14.59 24.62
CA VAL A 253 3.27 -15.99 25.09
C VAL A 253 4.29 -16.84 24.35
N VAL A 254 4.36 -16.75 23.02
CA VAL A 254 5.33 -17.51 22.21
C VAL A 254 6.77 -17.12 22.59
N LEU A 255 7.05 -15.84 22.76
CA LEU A 255 8.38 -15.36 23.13
C LEU A 255 8.79 -15.78 24.53
N LEU A 256 7.84 -15.79 25.50
CA LEU A 256 8.10 -16.30 26.85
C LEU A 256 8.46 -17.78 26.85
N LEU A 257 7.88 -18.61 25.98
CA LEU A 257 8.27 -20.02 25.84
C LEU A 257 9.75 -20.15 25.46
N PHE A 258 10.28 -19.31 24.55
CA PHE A 258 11.72 -19.31 24.22
C PHE A 258 12.59 -18.91 25.42
N ILE A 259 12.15 -17.95 26.24
CA ILE A 259 12.86 -17.52 27.44
C ILE A 259 12.87 -18.60 28.52
N ILE A 260 11.74 -19.30 28.73
CA ILE A 260 11.57 -20.31 29.79
C ILE A 260 12.28 -21.61 29.42
N ILE A 261 12.06 -22.13 28.22
CA ILE A 261 12.64 -23.42 27.77
C ILE A 261 14.16 -23.33 27.69
N ASN A 262 14.69 -22.25 27.10
CA ASN A 262 16.13 -21.93 27.04
C ASN A 262 17.05 -23.11 26.74
N LYS A 263 16.67 -24.02 25.87
CA LYS A 263 17.49 -25.13 25.41
C LYS A 263 18.30 -24.75 24.17
N LYS A 264 19.41 -25.47 23.90
CA LYS A 264 20.23 -25.25 22.69
C LYS A 264 19.37 -25.27 21.42
N ALA A 265 18.46 -26.23 21.31
CA ALA A 265 17.56 -26.36 20.15
C ALA A 265 16.60 -25.14 19.97
N THR A 266 16.00 -24.66 21.07
CA THR A 266 15.11 -23.49 21.01
C THR A 266 15.85 -22.22 20.62
N ASN A 267 17.09 -22.02 21.12
CA ASN A 267 17.90 -20.88 20.72
C ASN A 267 18.30 -20.96 19.24
N ILE A 268 18.60 -22.16 18.71
CA ILE A 268 18.85 -22.36 17.29
C ILE A 268 17.63 -21.96 16.48
N ILE A 269 16.44 -22.46 16.82
CA ILE A 269 15.18 -22.13 16.11
C ILE A 269 14.95 -20.61 16.13
N TYR A 270 15.02 -20.00 17.29
CA TYR A 270 14.77 -18.56 17.47
C TYR A 270 15.71 -17.70 16.60
N PHE A 271 17.02 -17.91 16.72
CA PHE A 271 18.00 -17.11 15.97
C PHE A 271 18.02 -17.44 14.47
N THR A 272 17.69 -18.68 14.08
CA THR A 272 17.52 -19.01 12.66
C THR A 272 16.37 -18.23 12.06
N PHE A 273 15.21 -18.20 12.73
CA PHE A 273 14.04 -17.47 12.27
C PHE A 273 14.33 -15.96 12.14
N LEU A 274 14.87 -15.33 13.19
CA LEU A 274 15.21 -13.90 13.13
C LEU A 274 16.28 -13.60 12.09
N GLY A 275 17.30 -14.45 11.96
CA GLY A 275 18.38 -14.28 10.99
C GLY A 275 17.92 -14.41 9.55
N LEU A 276 16.98 -15.33 9.26
CA LEU A 276 16.38 -15.48 7.94
C LEU A 276 15.52 -14.28 7.58
N ILE A 277 14.73 -13.73 8.51
CA ILE A 277 13.98 -12.48 8.29
C ILE A 277 14.97 -11.34 7.98
N GLY A 278 16.05 -11.21 8.72
CA GLY A 278 17.05 -10.17 8.47
C GLY A 278 17.75 -10.34 7.12
N LEU A 279 18.02 -11.56 6.69
CA LEU A 279 18.56 -11.85 5.37
C LEU A 279 17.56 -11.47 4.27
N LEU A 280 16.27 -11.80 4.47
CA LEU A 280 15.19 -11.39 3.58
C LEU A 280 15.12 -9.86 3.47
N PHE A 281 15.13 -9.12 4.57
CA PHE A 281 15.09 -7.65 4.55
C PHE A 281 16.31 -7.05 3.85
N SER A 282 17.50 -7.61 4.10
CA SER A 282 18.72 -7.19 3.41
C SER A 282 18.64 -7.43 1.90
N PHE A 283 18.14 -8.59 1.49
CA PHE A 283 17.91 -8.92 0.10
C PHE A 283 16.87 -7.99 -0.54
N MET A 284 15.72 -7.81 0.09
CA MET A 284 14.62 -6.97 -0.43
C MET A 284 15.04 -5.51 -0.55
N SER A 285 15.86 -4.99 0.35
CA SER A 285 16.36 -3.62 0.28
C SER A 285 17.24 -3.34 -0.95
N ILE A 286 17.80 -4.39 -1.57
CA ILE A 286 18.65 -4.28 -2.78
C ILE A 286 17.86 -4.71 -4.03
N TYR A 287 17.05 -5.75 -3.91
CA TYR A 287 16.39 -6.40 -5.05
C TYR A 287 15.09 -5.71 -5.46
N SER A 288 14.32 -5.19 -4.51
CA SER A 288 13.00 -4.64 -4.76
C SER A 288 13.06 -3.22 -5.33
N PHE A 289 12.10 -2.90 -6.20
CA PHE A 289 11.85 -1.53 -6.68
C PHE A 289 10.87 -0.76 -5.78
N HIS A 290 10.36 -1.39 -4.71
CA HIS A 290 9.57 -0.71 -3.69
C HIS A 290 10.48 0.14 -2.81
N LYS A 291 10.44 1.45 -2.97
CA LYS A 291 11.26 2.39 -2.20
C LYS A 291 10.98 2.33 -0.69
N GLU A 292 9.79 1.87 -0.32
CA GLU A 292 9.35 1.67 1.06
C GLU A 292 10.21 0.63 1.81
N LEU A 293 10.86 -0.29 1.08
CA LEU A 293 11.70 -1.35 1.64
C LEU A 293 13.16 -0.93 1.81
N PHE A 294 13.56 0.22 1.22
CA PHE A 294 14.96 0.67 1.24
C PHE A 294 15.37 1.16 2.63
N TRP A 295 16.65 0.97 2.95
CA TRP A 295 17.24 1.38 4.23
C TRP A 295 16.44 0.86 5.42
N ASN A 296 16.12 -0.44 5.38
CA ASN A 296 15.35 -1.09 6.45
C ASN A 296 16.22 -1.28 7.70
N TYR A 297 16.11 -0.37 8.62
CA TYR A 297 16.84 -0.39 9.90
C TYR A 297 16.39 -1.53 10.83
N ASN A 298 15.25 -2.20 10.57
CA ASN A 298 14.84 -3.38 11.32
C ASN A 298 15.84 -4.56 11.15
N ILE A 299 16.74 -4.50 10.17
CA ILE A 299 17.90 -5.41 10.05
C ILE A 299 18.78 -5.39 11.32
N LEU A 300 18.79 -4.31 12.09
CA LEU A 300 19.51 -4.25 13.37
C LEU A 300 18.87 -5.14 14.45
N LEU A 301 17.53 -5.30 14.42
CA LEU A 301 16.77 -6.22 15.28
C LEU A 301 16.79 -7.65 14.72
N PHE A 302 16.45 -7.80 13.43
CA PHE A 302 16.47 -9.07 12.69
C PHE A 302 17.84 -9.27 12.03
N ASN A 303 18.87 -9.45 12.84
CA ASN A 303 20.24 -9.35 12.35
C ASN A 303 20.69 -10.63 11.62
N PRO A 304 21.15 -10.56 10.35
CA PRO A 304 21.68 -11.73 9.63
C PRO A 304 22.84 -12.44 10.34
N LEU A 305 23.57 -11.74 11.21
CA LEU A 305 24.63 -12.34 12.04
C LEU A 305 24.11 -13.43 12.98
N PHE A 306 22.80 -13.48 13.25
CA PHE A 306 22.21 -14.59 14.00
C PHE A 306 22.41 -15.95 13.33
N LEU A 307 22.51 -16.01 11.99
CA LEU A 307 22.81 -17.25 11.30
C LEU A 307 24.24 -17.75 11.60
N PHE A 308 25.22 -16.84 11.71
CA PHE A 308 26.55 -17.17 12.17
C PHE A 308 26.57 -17.58 13.64
N LEU A 309 25.76 -16.90 14.48
CA LEU A 309 25.59 -17.29 15.88
C LEU A 309 25.05 -18.72 15.98
N VAL A 310 24.03 -19.07 15.18
CA VAL A 310 23.52 -20.46 15.11
C VAL A 310 24.59 -21.47 14.73
N TYR A 311 25.37 -21.17 13.69
CA TYR A 311 26.49 -22.04 13.29
C TYR A 311 27.45 -22.33 14.45
N PHE A 312 27.86 -21.29 15.19
CA PHE A 312 28.78 -21.48 16.33
C PHE A 312 28.11 -22.14 17.55
N ILE A 313 26.79 -21.95 17.75
CA ILE A 313 26.02 -22.70 18.76
C ILE A 313 26.01 -24.20 18.42
N ILE A 314 25.79 -24.57 17.14
CA ILE A 314 25.85 -25.97 16.70
C ILE A 314 27.23 -26.56 16.95
N LYS A 315 28.31 -25.85 16.62
CA LYS A 315 29.71 -26.24 16.79
C LYS A 315 30.21 -26.15 18.23
N ASN A 316 29.39 -25.70 19.19
CA ASN A 316 29.76 -25.48 20.60
C ASN A 316 30.98 -24.56 20.78
N ASN A 317 31.21 -23.61 19.88
CA ASN A 317 32.34 -22.69 19.95
C ASN A 317 32.01 -21.48 20.85
N THR A 318 32.27 -21.62 22.15
CA THR A 318 31.92 -20.62 23.18
C THR A 318 32.56 -19.25 22.93
N LYS A 319 33.78 -19.21 22.39
CA LYS A 319 34.51 -17.96 22.11
C LYS A 319 33.73 -17.12 21.05
N TRP A 320 33.34 -17.74 19.94
CA TRP A 320 32.62 -17.06 18.88
C TRP A 320 31.18 -16.78 19.27
N ILE A 321 30.51 -17.67 20.02
CA ILE A 321 29.19 -17.43 20.57
C ILE A 321 29.17 -16.12 21.36
N LYS A 322 30.08 -15.94 22.30
CA LYS A 322 30.18 -14.70 23.11
C LYS A 322 30.45 -13.48 22.24
N LYS A 323 31.41 -13.55 21.31
CA LYS A 323 31.79 -12.43 20.46
C LYS A 323 30.61 -11.95 19.60
N ILE A 324 29.93 -12.88 18.92
CA ILE A 324 28.80 -12.53 18.05
C ILE A 324 27.60 -12.04 18.86
N SER A 325 27.33 -12.67 20.03
CA SER A 325 26.26 -12.22 20.93
C SER A 325 26.48 -10.79 21.41
N ILE A 326 27.71 -10.39 21.71
CA ILE A 326 28.04 -9.02 22.10
C ILE A 326 27.80 -8.06 20.92
N ILE A 327 28.26 -8.41 19.71
CA ILE A 327 28.03 -7.59 18.51
C ILE A 327 26.52 -7.41 18.25
N CYS A 328 25.75 -8.49 18.37
CA CYS A 328 24.29 -8.43 18.19
C CYS A 328 23.60 -7.60 19.28
N LEU A 329 24.06 -7.65 20.53
CA LEU A 329 23.53 -6.77 21.60
C LEU A 329 23.84 -5.30 21.35
N LEU A 330 25.03 -4.98 20.87
CA LEU A 330 25.39 -3.60 20.49
C LEU A 330 24.51 -3.11 19.32
N SER A 331 24.29 -3.97 18.30
CA SER A 331 23.35 -3.69 17.20
C SER A 331 21.96 -3.42 17.72
N LEU A 332 21.46 -4.24 18.65
CA LEU A 332 20.13 -4.07 19.24
C LEU A 332 20.04 -2.79 20.09
N GLY A 333 21.11 -2.43 20.82
CA GLY A 333 21.19 -1.14 21.53
C GLY A 333 21.09 0.05 20.58
N SER A 334 21.81 0.01 19.45
CA SER A 334 21.73 1.04 18.41
C SER A 334 20.32 1.11 17.80
N TYR A 335 19.67 -0.06 17.59
CA TYR A 335 18.29 -0.12 17.13
C TYR A 335 17.34 0.57 18.12
N CYS A 336 17.45 0.26 19.42
CA CYS A 336 16.60 0.88 20.44
C CYS A 336 16.75 2.39 20.46
N LEU A 337 17.98 2.92 20.36
CA LEU A 337 18.22 4.37 20.30
C LEU A 337 17.55 5.00 19.07
N TYR A 338 17.64 4.33 17.91
CA TYR A 338 17.01 4.81 16.67
C TYR A 338 15.47 4.76 16.72
N MET A 339 14.92 3.82 17.50
CA MET A 339 13.48 3.61 17.62
C MET A 339 12.75 4.57 18.57
N ILE A 340 13.50 5.35 19.36
CA ILE A 340 12.93 6.31 20.30
C ILE A 340 12.02 7.30 19.53
N GLY A 341 10.77 7.41 19.96
CA GLY A 341 9.77 8.28 19.35
C GLY A 341 9.03 7.69 18.13
N LYS A 342 9.39 6.48 17.66
CA LYS A 342 8.67 5.85 16.54
C LYS A 342 7.45 5.07 17.05
N ILE A 343 6.30 5.23 16.38
CA ILE A 343 5.01 4.65 16.78
C ILE A 343 5.04 3.11 16.91
N HIS A 344 5.80 2.44 16.06
CA HIS A 344 5.87 0.97 16.05
C HIS A 344 6.90 0.38 17.03
N PHE A 345 7.58 1.21 17.83
CA PHE A 345 8.53 0.73 18.84
C PHE A 345 7.88 -0.25 19.82
N ILE A 346 6.65 0.06 20.27
CA ILE A 346 5.94 -0.74 21.26
C ILE A 346 5.60 -2.16 20.76
N ILE A 347 5.28 -2.32 19.48
CA ILE A 347 4.90 -3.63 18.92
C ILE A 347 6.10 -4.56 18.72
N VAL A 348 7.32 -4.01 18.56
CA VAL A 348 8.55 -4.82 18.45
C VAL A 348 9.27 -5.01 19.80
N LEU A 349 8.85 -4.31 20.83
CA LEU A 349 9.47 -4.35 22.16
C LEU A 349 9.57 -5.77 22.76
N PRO A 350 8.54 -6.63 22.67
CA PRO A 350 8.65 -8.01 23.16
C PRO A 350 9.78 -8.80 22.48
N ILE A 351 10.01 -8.61 21.18
CA ILE A 351 11.09 -9.26 20.44
C ILE A 351 12.45 -8.74 20.91
N ILE A 352 12.58 -7.43 21.13
CA ILE A 352 13.79 -6.79 21.64
C ILE A 352 14.17 -7.36 23.01
N ILE A 353 13.22 -7.41 23.94
CA ILE A 353 13.43 -7.91 25.30
C ILE A 353 13.85 -9.37 25.27
N THR A 354 13.14 -10.21 24.50
CA THR A 354 13.45 -11.64 24.38
C THR A 354 14.85 -11.88 23.82
N THR A 355 15.17 -11.18 22.72
CA THR A 355 16.49 -11.26 22.08
C THR A 355 17.60 -10.85 23.06
N SER A 356 17.40 -9.75 23.79
CA SER A 356 18.37 -9.26 24.79
C SER A 356 18.61 -10.28 25.90
N ILE A 357 17.55 -10.90 26.42
CA ILE A 357 17.65 -11.91 27.49
C ILE A 357 18.43 -13.13 27.00
N ILE A 358 18.08 -13.67 25.82
CA ILE A 358 18.74 -14.89 25.30
C ILE A 358 20.19 -14.61 24.97
N LEU A 359 20.52 -13.48 24.32
CA LEU A 359 21.92 -13.11 24.03
C LEU A 359 22.74 -12.91 25.30
N SER A 360 22.20 -12.25 26.33
CA SER A 360 22.85 -12.05 27.62
C SER A 360 23.16 -13.38 28.30
N ARG A 361 22.24 -14.34 28.28
CA ARG A 361 22.46 -15.71 28.80
C ARG A 361 23.57 -16.43 28.05
N LEU A 362 23.68 -16.29 26.74
CA LEU A 362 24.75 -16.90 25.94
C LEU A 362 26.13 -16.31 26.28
N ILE A 363 26.20 -15.02 26.63
CA ILE A 363 27.42 -14.34 27.03
C ILE A 363 27.85 -14.79 28.42
N LEU A 364 26.91 -14.88 29.37
CA LEU A 364 27.16 -15.19 30.78
C LEU A 364 27.40 -16.67 31.03
N LYS A 365 27.05 -17.57 30.09
CA LYS A 365 27.23 -19.00 30.23
C LYS A 365 28.74 -19.32 30.46
N ARG A 366 29.07 -19.76 31.68
CA ARG A 366 30.42 -20.19 32.02
C ARG A 366 30.83 -21.40 31.17
N GLN A 367 32.11 -21.48 30.82
CA GLN A 367 32.71 -22.70 30.28
C GLN A 367 32.74 -23.72 31.42
N ASN A 368 31.88 -24.71 31.40
CA ASN A 368 32.05 -25.95 32.14
C ASN A 368 32.80 -26.94 31.26
#